data_471890c007161a6a963911544b7cefe7
#
_entry.id   471890c007161a6a963911544b7cefe7
#
_cell.length_a   1.000
_cell.length_b   1.000
_cell.length_c   1.000
_cell.angle_alpha   90.00
_cell.angle_beta   90.00
_cell.angle_gamma   90.00
#
_symmetry.space_group_name_H-M   'P 1'
#
loop_
_entity.id
_entity.type
_entity.pdbx_description
1 polymer ?
#
loop_
_entity_poly.entity_id
_entity_poly.type
_entity_poly.pdbx_seq_one_letter_code
_entity_poly.pdbx_strand_id
1 'polypeptide(L)'
;MSRLTRLNKPWLHFIALGVAFYLLQSALFPEPKPTVGPLSEARIETLKKQWRISTGREPTEEQLSGFINVELDRDMLIQNALDLELHLHDSIVYERLIRNMKFLQYGEGSSNAELFEKALAMRLHLDDEVVKRRLIQMMEYRLLATYPPSLPTAEDIQLAFENTKAELQHPPLYSFEHVFFSANQAAKMPSAIAKISDEDLDIQVARKLGAPFLQGHRFLRQSPSQLARNFGRHFVEALAMEKEPAKL
;
A
#
# COMPACT_ATOMS: atom_id res chain seq x y z
N MET A 1 66.81 -42.29 7.37
CA MET A 1 66.21 -41.78 8.61
C MET A 1 66.69 -40.34 8.87
N SER A 2 66.25 -39.30 8.11
CA SER A 2 66.75 -37.93 8.34
C SER A 2 65.76 -36.82 7.92
N ARG A 3 64.45 -37.05 7.99
CA ARG A 3 63.45 -35.99 7.72
C ARG A 3 62.73 -35.44 8.94
N LEU A 4 62.88 -36.03 10.14
CA LEU A 4 62.18 -35.60 11.37
C LEU A 4 62.94 -34.55 12.18
N THR A 5 64.22 -34.28 11.89
CA THR A 5 65.03 -33.32 12.66
C THR A 5 64.83 -31.85 12.26
N ARG A 6 64.10 -31.56 11.12
CA ARG A 6 63.81 -30.19 10.71
C ARG A 6 62.58 -29.56 11.40
N LEU A 7 61.73 -30.37 12.06
CA LEU A 7 60.52 -29.91 12.76
C LEU A 7 60.76 -29.39 14.16
N ASN A 8 61.98 -29.59 14.70
CA ASN A 8 62.28 -29.22 16.10
C ASN A 8 62.87 -27.80 16.22
N LYS A 9 62.37 -26.86 15.41
CA LYS A 9 62.71 -25.44 15.51
C LYS A 9 61.61 -24.68 16.24
N PRO A 10 61.92 -24.01 17.39
CA PRO A 10 60.89 -23.34 18.22
C PRO A 10 60.05 -22.33 17.46
N TRP A 11 60.63 -21.67 16.45
CA TRP A 11 59.91 -20.69 15.65
C TRP A 11 58.83 -21.33 14.75
N LEU A 12 59.01 -22.57 14.29
CA LEU A 12 57.97 -23.31 13.52
C LEU A 12 56.77 -23.64 14.40
N HIS A 13 56.98 -24.00 15.63
CA HIS A 13 55.89 -24.23 16.59
C HIS A 13 55.14 -22.95 16.90
N PHE A 14 55.85 -21.82 17.01
CA PHE A 14 55.23 -20.51 17.24
C PHE A 14 54.33 -20.09 16.03
N ILE A 15 54.83 -20.26 14.79
CA ILE A 15 54.04 -19.99 13.61
C ILE A 15 52.84 -20.93 13.51
N ALA A 16 53.02 -22.23 13.76
CA ALA A 16 51.92 -23.20 13.70
C ALA A 16 50.85 -22.88 14.77
N LEU A 17 51.28 -22.47 15.96
CA LEU A 17 50.40 -22.06 17.05
C LEU A 17 49.65 -20.76 16.69
N GLY A 18 50.34 -19.77 16.07
CA GLY A 18 49.76 -18.53 15.61
C GLY A 18 48.70 -18.76 14.53
N VAL A 19 48.98 -19.63 13.54
CA VAL A 19 48.02 -20.00 12.49
C VAL A 19 46.84 -20.76 13.13
N ALA A 20 47.08 -21.69 14.02
CA ALA A 20 46.03 -22.40 14.74
C ALA A 20 45.14 -21.45 15.53
N PHE A 21 45.73 -20.49 16.22
CA PHE A 21 45.02 -19.48 17.00
C PHE A 21 44.21 -18.53 16.08
N TYR A 22 44.78 -18.13 14.96
CA TYR A 22 44.08 -17.31 13.95
C TYR A 22 42.87 -18.02 13.38
N LEU A 23 43.00 -19.30 13.04
CA LEU A 23 41.88 -20.11 12.54
C LEU A 23 40.81 -20.39 13.62
N LEU A 24 41.26 -20.53 14.88
CA LEU A 24 40.38 -20.76 16.02
C LEU A 24 39.64 -19.49 16.44
N GLN A 25 40.24 -18.31 16.24
CA GLN A 25 39.68 -17.02 16.61
C GLN A 25 38.36 -16.77 15.88
N SER A 26 38.29 -17.03 14.57
CA SER A 26 37.07 -16.82 13.79
C SER A 26 35.95 -17.78 14.19
N ALA A 27 36.28 -18.96 14.72
CA ALA A 27 35.30 -19.94 15.19
C ALA A 27 34.83 -19.66 16.64
N LEU A 28 35.75 -19.20 17.51
CA LEU A 28 35.46 -18.94 18.93
C LEU A 28 34.91 -17.54 19.18
N PHE A 29 35.26 -16.57 18.33
CA PHE A 29 34.82 -15.18 18.41
C PHE A 29 34.26 -14.74 17.05
N PRO A 30 33.10 -15.28 16.64
CA PRO A 30 32.44 -14.81 15.44
C PRO A 30 32.16 -13.31 15.57
N GLU A 31 32.35 -12.58 14.48
CA GLU A 31 32.00 -11.16 14.46
C GLU A 31 30.54 -10.97 14.92
N PRO A 32 30.29 -10.02 15.84
CA PRO A 32 28.93 -9.77 16.29
C PRO A 32 28.09 -9.37 15.08
N LYS A 33 26.94 -10.00 14.92
CA LYS A 33 25.99 -9.62 13.87
C LYS A 33 25.63 -8.15 14.03
N PRO A 34 25.55 -7.39 12.93
CA PRO A 34 25.14 -5.99 13.00
C PRO A 34 23.77 -5.91 13.69
N THR A 35 23.68 -5.09 14.73
CA THR A 35 22.41 -4.85 15.42
C THR A 35 21.68 -3.68 14.76
N VAL A 36 20.42 -3.88 14.42
CA VAL A 36 19.54 -2.83 13.92
C VAL A 36 18.81 -2.20 15.10
N GLY A 37 18.99 -0.88 15.28
CA GLY A 37 18.36 -0.12 16.35
C GLY A 37 19.18 -0.01 17.65
N PRO A 38 18.70 0.79 18.60
CA PRO A 38 17.56 1.72 18.49
C PRO A 38 17.83 2.87 17.50
N LEU A 39 16.76 3.54 17.02
CA LEU A 39 16.92 4.72 16.17
C LEU A 39 17.61 5.84 16.96
N SER A 40 18.47 6.60 16.28
CA SER A 40 19.08 7.77 16.89
C SER A 40 18.06 8.86 17.20
N GLU A 41 18.30 9.66 18.23
CA GLU A 41 17.44 10.81 18.57
C GLU A 41 17.24 11.76 17.40
N ALA A 42 18.29 12.02 16.62
CA ALA A 42 18.20 12.87 15.43
C ALA A 42 17.23 12.33 14.36
N ARG A 43 17.19 11.01 14.19
CA ARG A 43 16.26 10.36 13.26
C ARG A 43 14.82 10.42 13.78
N ILE A 44 14.62 10.22 15.08
CA ILE A 44 13.32 10.36 15.75
C ILE A 44 12.79 11.80 15.60
N GLU A 45 13.63 12.80 15.83
CA GLU A 45 13.24 14.20 15.64
C GLU A 45 12.91 14.51 14.18
N THR A 46 13.59 13.90 13.23
CA THR A 46 13.26 14.03 11.80
C THR A 46 11.87 13.48 11.49
N LEU A 47 11.51 12.31 12.05
CA LEU A 47 10.18 11.71 11.91
C LEU A 47 9.08 12.62 12.48
N LYS A 48 9.29 13.16 13.68
CA LYS A 48 8.38 14.13 14.30
C LYS A 48 8.19 15.37 13.42
N LYS A 49 9.32 15.93 12.91
CA LYS A 49 9.29 17.09 12.04
C LYS A 49 8.50 16.83 10.74
N GLN A 50 8.73 15.68 10.09
CA GLN A 50 8.00 15.30 8.88
C GLN A 50 6.49 15.19 9.14
N TRP A 51 6.11 14.54 10.25
CA TRP A 51 4.71 14.45 10.66
C TRP A 51 4.08 15.82 10.91
N ARG A 52 4.78 16.69 11.62
CA ARG A 52 4.33 18.07 11.90
C ARG A 52 4.13 18.87 10.63
N ILE A 53 5.05 18.75 9.66
CA ILE A 53 4.91 19.43 8.36
C ILE A 53 3.67 18.93 7.60
N SER A 54 3.38 17.63 7.64
CA SER A 54 2.28 17.04 6.87
C SER A 54 0.92 17.23 7.52
N THR A 55 0.84 17.30 8.86
CA THR A 55 -0.44 17.29 9.60
C THR A 55 -0.70 18.56 10.40
N GLY A 56 0.30 19.42 10.58
CA GLY A 56 0.21 20.64 11.41
C GLY A 56 0.21 20.40 12.93
N ARG A 57 0.42 19.15 13.39
CA ARG A 57 0.38 18.78 14.83
C ARG A 57 1.51 17.81 15.19
N GLU A 58 1.82 17.71 16.48
CA GLU A 58 2.76 16.70 16.98
C GLU A 58 2.13 15.30 16.92
N PRO A 59 2.96 14.24 16.69
CA PRO A 59 2.50 12.86 16.74
C PRO A 59 2.20 12.48 18.21
N THR A 60 1.21 11.62 18.42
CA THR A 60 1.01 10.96 19.73
C THR A 60 2.14 9.96 19.98
N GLU A 61 2.30 9.53 21.24
CA GLU A 61 3.31 8.50 21.58
C GLU A 61 3.10 7.20 20.82
N GLU A 62 1.83 6.79 20.64
CA GLU A 62 1.47 5.60 19.86
C GLU A 62 1.84 5.76 18.39
N GLN A 63 1.54 6.91 17.78
CA GLN A 63 1.91 7.22 16.41
C GLN A 63 3.42 7.23 16.23
N LEU A 64 4.15 7.86 17.16
CA LEU A 64 5.59 7.92 17.13
C LEU A 64 6.22 6.52 17.25
N SER A 65 5.72 5.69 18.17
CA SER A 65 6.12 4.29 18.31
C SER A 65 5.89 3.50 17.01
N GLY A 66 4.73 3.70 16.36
CA GLY A 66 4.44 3.11 15.07
C GLY A 66 5.47 3.51 14.00
N PHE A 67 5.82 4.79 13.90
CA PHE A 67 6.84 5.26 12.94
C PHE A 67 8.22 4.68 13.21
N ILE A 68 8.62 4.61 14.49
CA ILE A 68 9.89 4.02 14.90
C ILE A 68 9.94 2.56 14.48
N ASN A 69 8.88 1.78 14.71
CA ASN A 69 8.82 0.38 14.32
C ASN A 69 8.92 0.20 12.80
N VAL A 70 8.20 1.01 12.02
CA VAL A 70 8.27 0.98 10.54
C VAL A 70 9.69 1.27 10.04
N GLU A 71 10.39 2.22 10.66
CA GLU A 71 11.77 2.54 10.28
C GLU A 71 12.76 1.42 10.69
N LEU A 72 12.55 0.78 11.84
CA LEU A 72 13.35 -0.38 12.27
C LEU A 72 13.13 -1.58 11.35
N ASP A 73 11.88 -1.88 10.99
CA ASP A 73 11.55 -2.94 10.03
C ASP A 73 12.23 -2.69 8.68
N ARG A 74 12.19 -1.45 8.21
CA ARG A 74 12.87 -1.03 6.99
C ARG A 74 14.39 -1.25 7.06
N ASP A 75 15.01 -0.83 8.16
CA ASP A 75 16.45 -1.02 8.36
C ASP A 75 16.82 -2.50 8.44
N MET A 76 16.01 -3.32 9.10
CA MET A 76 16.20 -4.78 9.16
C MET A 76 16.10 -5.42 7.77
N LEU A 77 15.12 -5.04 6.95
CA LEU A 77 14.98 -5.55 5.59
C LEU A 77 16.18 -5.17 4.73
N ILE A 78 16.64 -3.92 4.80
CA ILE A 78 17.83 -3.46 4.06
C ILE A 78 19.07 -4.23 4.52
N GLN A 79 19.30 -4.36 5.83
CA GLN A 79 20.46 -5.08 6.34
C GLN A 79 20.47 -6.55 5.89
N ASN A 80 19.34 -7.24 6.00
CA ASN A 80 19.22 -8.62 5.53
C ASN A 80 19.44 -8.73 4.00
N ALA A 81 18.98 -7.76 3.22
CA ALA A 81 19.22 -7.73 1.78
C ALA A 81 20.71 -7.56 1.44
N LEU A 82 21.42 -6.75 2.22
CA LEU A 82 22.87 -6.54 2.09
C LEU A 82 23.65 -7.79 2.51
N ASP A 83 23.27 -8.42 3.61
CA ASP A 83 23.87 -9.67 4.12
C ASP A 83 23.71 -10.84 3.11
N LEU A 84 22.64 -10.83 2.34
CA LEU A 84 22.37 -11.77 1.26
C LEU A 84 22.95 -11.32 -0.10
N GLU A 85 23.70 -10.23 -0.12
CA GLU A 85 24.35 -9.66 -1.32
C GLU A 85 23.37 -9.38 -2.49
N LEU A 86 22.08 -9.15 -2.20
CA LEU A 86 21.06 -8.95 -3.24
C LEU A 86 21.37 -7.75 -4.14
N HIS A 87 22.05 -6.73 -3.60
CA HIS A 87 22.48 -5.54 -4.34
C HIS A 87 23.49 -5.82 -5.44
N LEU A 88 24.24 -6.95 -5.36
CA LEU A 88 25.24 -7.32 -6.37
C LEU A 88 24.62 -7.99 -7.59
N HIS A 89 23.42 -8.56 -7.46
CA HIS A 89 22.80 -9.39 -8.48
C HIS A 89 21.55 -8.78 -9.13
N ASP A 90 21.12 -7.60 -8.69
CA ASP A 90 19.93 -6.94 -9.22
C ASP A 90 20.28 -5.93 -10.31
N SER A 91 19.67 -6.09 -11.48
CA SER A 91 19.91 -5.23 -12.65
C SER A 91 19.50 -3.77 -12.42
N ILE A 92 18.46 -3.52 -11.62
CA ILE A 92 17.98 -2.16 -11.32
C ILE A 92 19.01 -1.43 -10.45
N VAL A 93 19.55 -2.12 -9.45
CA VAL A 93 20.63 -1.59 -8.60
C VAL A 93 21.86 -1.30 -9.43
N TYR A 94 22.29 -2.27 -10.28
CA TYR A 94 23.42 -2.13 -11.18
C TYR A 94 23.30 -0.88 -12.07
N GLU A 95 22.21 -0.77 -12.81
CA GLU A 95 21.98 0.39 -13.68
C GLU A 95 21.88 1.72 -12.93
N ARG A 96 21.26 1.70 -11.73
CA ARG A 96 21.13 2.89 -10.90
C ARG A 96 22.48 3.42 -10.45
N LEU A 97 23.34 2.55 -9.96
CA LEU A 97 24.67 2.92 -9.49
C LEU A 97 25.57 3.44 -10.63
N ILE A 98 25.53 2.81 -11.80
CA ILE A 98 26.23 3.30 -12.98
C ILE A 98 25.74 4.68 -13.40
N ARG A 99 24.42 4.90 -13.39
CA ARG A 99 23.83 6.21 -13.71
C ARG A 99 24.26 7.28 -12.73
N ASN A 100 24.31 6.95 -11.44
CA ASN A 100 24.81 7.86 -10.41
C ASN A 100 26.28 8.24 -10.65
N MET A 101 27.15 7.26 -10.98
CA MET A 101 28.56 7.50 -11.29
C MET A 101 28.74 8.39 -12.53
N LYS A 102 27.95 8.14 -13.59
CA LYS A 102 27.97 8.98 -14.81
C LYS A 102 27.50 10.41 -14.51
N PHE A 103 26.48 10.56 -13.68
CA PHE A 103 25.99 11.87 -13.26
C PHE A 103 27.03 12.66 -12.46
N LEU A 104 27.80 11.97 -11.62
CA LEU A 104 28.91 12.58 -10.87
C LEU A 104 30.15 12.86 -11.75
N GLN A 105 30.10 12.52 -13.04
CA GLN A 105 31.22 12.61 -13.99
C GLN A 105 32.48 11.88 -13.51
N TYR A 106 32.27 10.82 -12.72
CA TYR A 106 33.35 10.03 -12.11
C TYR A 106 33.68 8.83 -13.01
N GLY A 107 34.95 8.74 -13.41
CA GLY A 107 35.44 7.61 -14.22
C GLY A 107 35.13 7.76 -15.71
N GLU A 108 35.32 8.93 -16.27
CA GLU A 108 35.25 9.16 -17.71
C GLU A 108 36.12 8.16 -18.47
N GLY A 109 35.56 7.42 -19.44
CA GLY A 109 36.24 6.34 -20.15
C GLY A 109 36.23 4.97 -19.45
N SER A 110 35.71 4.86 -18.22
CA SER A 110 35.57 3.55 -17.53
C SER A 110 34.41 2.73 -18.11
N SER A 111 34.56 1.41 -18.10
CA SER A 111 33.48 0.48 -18.43
C SER A 111 32.36 0.52 -17.38
N ASN A 112 31.15 0.05 -17.73
CA ASN A 112 30.04 -0.01 -16.78
C ASN A 112 30.37 -0.90 -15.56
N ALA A 113 31.13 -1.97 -15.74
CA ALA A 113 31.57 -2.83 -14.64
C ALA A 113 32.49 -2.09 -13.67
N GLU A 114 33.48 -1.36 -14.19
CA GLU A 114 34.37 -0.54 -13.35
C GLU A 114 33.62 0.60 -12.62
N LEU A 115 32.62 1.21 -13.26
CA LEU A 115 31.78 2.21 -12.63
C LEU A 115 30.97 1.61 -11.48
N PHE A 116 30.43 0.39 -11.68
CA PHE A 116 29.68 -0.31 -10.63
C PHE A 116 30.56 -0.63 -9.43
N GLU A 117 31.74 -1.21 -9.65
CA GLU A 117 32.71 -1.51 -8.58
C GLU A 117 33.12 -0.25 -7.81
N LYS A 118 33.38 0.84 -8.51
CA LYS A 118 33.68 2.13 -7.90
C LYS A 118 32.51 2.66 -7.06
N ALA A 119 31.28 2.54 -7.56
CA ALA A 119 30.08 2.95 -6.84
C ALA A 119 29.89 2.17 -5.54
N LEU A 120 30.16 0.85 -5.57
CA LEU A 120 30.14 -0.01 -4.39
C LEU A 120 31.24 0.40 -3.39
N ALA A 121 32.48 0.62 -3.87
CA ALA A 121 33.59 1.08 -3.03
C ALA A 121 33.28 2.44 -2.35
N MET A 122 32.60 3.35 -3.07
CA MET A 122 32.11 4.62 -2.54
C MET A 122 30.84 4.47 -1.66
N ARG A 123 30.32 3.25 -1.50
CA ARG A 123 29.11 2.92 -0.71
C ARG A 123 27.84 3.65 -1.15
N LEU A 124 27.75 4.06 -2.43
CA LEU A 124 26.58 4.79 -2.94
C LEU A 124 25.27 4.01 -2.81
N HIS A 125 25.34 2.67 -2.78
CA HIS A 125 24.19 1.78 -2.59
C HIS A 125 23.55 1.92 -1.20
N LEU A 126 24.27 2.44 -0.19
CA LEU A 126 23.76 2.61 1.17
C LEU A 126 22.93 3.88 1.35
N ASP A 127 23.15 4.90 0.50
CA ASP A 127 22.49 6.21 0.63
C ASP A 127 21.45 6.48 -0.46
N ASP A 128 21.43 5.70 -1.54
CA ASP A 128 20.45 5.88 -2.62
C ASP A 128 19.08 5.28 -2.26
N GLU A 129 18.06 6.12 -2.16
CA GLU A 129 16.70 5.74 -1.80
C GLU A 129 16.03 4.78 -2.81
N VAL A 130 16.43 4.83 -4.09
CA VAL A 130 15.91 3.90 -5.10
C VAL A 130 16.47 2.51 -4.85
N VAL A 131 17.77 2.42 -4.52
CA VAL A 131 18.43 1.16 -4.15
C VAL A 131 17.81 0.58 -2.88
N LYS A 132 17.65 1.40 -1.83
CA LYS A 132 17.01 0.96 -0.58
C LYS A 132 15.62 0.39 -0.80
N ARG A 133 14.77 1.09 -1.54
CA ARG A 133 13.41 0.60 -1.87
C ARG A 133 13.45 -0.72 -2.65
N ARG A 134 14.39 -0.85 -3.58
CA ARG A 134 14.56 -2.08 -4.35
C ARG A 134 14.97 -3.25 -3.46
N LEU A 135 15.91 -3.03 -2.55
CA LEU A 135 16.36 -4.04 -1.58
C LEU A 135 15.22 -4.49 -0.66
N ILE A 136 14.44 -3.56 -0.14
CA ILE A 136 13.24 -3.87 0.67
C ILE A 136 12.28 -4.74 -0.14
N GLN A 137 11.93 -4.33 -1.36
CA GLN A 137 11.04 -5.08 -2.23
C GLN A 137 11.53 -6.51 -2.48
N MET A 138 12.81 -6.69 -2.74
CA MET A 138 13.40 -8.02 -2.94
C MET A 138 13.31 -8.88 -1.69
N MET A 139 13.54 -8.30 -0.51
CA MET A 139 13.42 -9.00 0.76
C MET A 139 11.97 -9.37 1.07
N GLU A 140 11.01 -8.49 0.83
CA GLU A 140 9.58 -8.77 0.99
C GLU A 140 9.15 -9.95 0.10
N TYR A 141 9.52 -9.94 -1.17
CA TYR A 141 9.26 -11.08 -2.07
C TYR A 141 9.89 -12.38 -1.58
N ARG A 142 11.13 -12.30 -1.10
CA ARG A 142 11.82 -13.47 -0.56
C ARG A 142 11.15 -14.01 0.68
N LEU A 143 10.76 -13.14 1.60
CA LEU A 143 10.05 -13.52 2.83
C LEU A 143 8.70 -14.17 2.51
N LEU A 144 7.90 -13.57 1.63
CA LEU A 144 6.62 -14.13 1.18
C LEU A 144 6.77 -15.47 0.46
N ALA A 145 7.85 -15.65 -0.31
CA ALA A 145 8.13 -16.93 -0.97
C ALA A 145 8.60 -18.01 0.02
N THR A 146 9.36 -17.62 1.07
CA THR A 146 9.90 -18.56 2.07
C THR A 146 8.87 -18.88 3.15
N TYR A 147 8.07 -17.90 3.54
CA TYR A 147 7.05 -17.98 4.58
C TYR A 147 5.71 -17.47 4.03
N PRO A 148 5.08 -18.20 3.12
CA PRO A 148 3.80 -17.77 2.58
C PRO A 148 2.76 -17.68 3.70
N PRO A 149 1.93 -16.63 3.71
CA PRO A 149 0.84 -16.52 4.69
C PRO A 149 -0.12 -17.70 4.51
N SER A 150 -0.67 -18.18 5.61
CA SER A 150 -1.74 -19.16 5.57
C SER A 150 -2.95 -18.60 4.81
N LEU A 151 -3.57 -19.44 3.99
CA LEU A 151 -4.83 -19.04 3.36
C LEU A 151 -5.91 -18.81 4.43
N PRO A 152 -6.73 -17.76 4.29
CA PRO A 152 -7.81 -17.53 5.23
C PRO A 152 -8.80 -18.68 5.22
N THR A 153 -9.29 -19.06 6.39
CA THR A 153 -10.35 -20.07 6.54
C THR A 153 -11.70 -19.49 6.12
N ALA A 154 -12.70 -20.34 5.93
CA ALA A 154 -14.07 -19.89 5.65
C ALA A 154 -14.61 -19.00 6.80
N GLU A 155 -14.25 -19.34 8.04
CA GLU A 155 -14.60 -18.59 9.23
C GLU A 155 -13.94 -17.19 9.24
N ASP A 156 -12.66 -17.09 8.87
CA ASP A 156 -11.96 -15.80 8.76
C ASP A 156 -12.62 -14.89 7.73
N ILE A 157 -12.98 -15.45 6.57
CA ILE A 157 -13.66 -14.71 5.49
C ILE A 157 -15.03 -14.23 5.97
N GLN A 158 -15.81 -15.09 6.62
CA GLN A 158 -17.12 -14.74 7.15
C GLN A 158 -17.02 -13.65 8.20
N LEU A 159 -16.08 -13.77 9.13
CA LEU A 159 -15.85 -12.76 10.17
C LEU A 159 -15.43 -11.40 9.58
N ALA A 160 -14.52 -11.41 8.62
CA ALA A 160 -14.10 -10.20 7.92
C ALA A 160 -15.28 -9.57 7.16
N PHE A 161 -16.10 -10.36 6.48
CA PHE A 161 -17.30 -9.87 5.79
C PHE A 161 -18.29 -9.22 6.76
N GLU A 162 -18.61 -9.86 7.88
CA GLU A 162 -19.54 -9.30 8.86
C GLU A 162 -19.03 -7.99 9.45
N ASN A 163 -17.73 -7.89 9.72
CA ASN A 163 -17.10 -6.68 10.26
C ASN A 163 -17.08 -5.51 9.27
N THR A 164 -17.01 -5.79 7.97
CA THR A 164 -16.92 -4.76 6.91
C THR A 164 -18.19 -4.63 6.09
N LYS A 165 -19.23 -5.40 6.40
CA LYS A 165 -20.48 -5.46 5.64
C LYS A 165 -21.12 -4.09 5.36
N ALA A 166 -21.09 -3.20 6.35
CA ALA A 166 -21.63 -1.86 6.21
C ALA A 166 -20.84 -1.02 5.18
N GLU A 167 -19.53 -1.21 5.09
CA GLU A 167 -18.66 -0.51 4.15
C GLU A 167 -18.77 -1.09 2.73
N LEU A 168 -19.05 -2.39 2.63
CA LEU A 168 -19.23 -3.09 1.37
C LEU A 168 -20.60 -2.87 0.72
N GLN A 169 -21.57 -2.32 1.47
CA GLN A 169 -22.88 -2.01 0.92
C GLN A 169 -22.80 -0.88 -0.10
N HIS A 170 -23.17 -1.19 -1.32
CA HIS A 170 -23.41 -0.13 -2.30
C HIS A 170 -24.68 0.65 -1.96
N PRO A 171 -24.69 1.97 -2.16
CA PRO A 171 -25.90 2.74 -2.00
C PRO A 171 -27.01 2.19 -2.93
N PRO A 172 -28.26 2.20 -2.48
CA PRO A 172 -29.37 1.70 -3.30
C PRO A 172 -29.46 2.44 -4.63
N LEU A 173 -29.84 1.72 -5.67
CA LEU A 173 -30.12 2.28 -6.98
C LEU A 173 -31.62 2.20 -7.23
N TYR A 174 -32.18 3.34 -7.56
CA TYR A 174 -33.61 3.47 -7.82
C TYR A 174 -33.90 3.46 -9.32
N SER A 175 -34.94 2.72 -9.70
CA SER A 175 -35.50 2.74 -11.06
C SER A 175 -36.99 3.01 -10.94
N PHE A 176 -37.47 4.07 -11.57
CA PHE A 176 -38.88 4.42 -11.53
C PHE A 176 -39.28 5.23 -12.75
N GLU A 177 -40.57 5.28 -12.98
CA GLU A 177 -41.22 6.22 -13.90
C GLU A 177 -42.16 7.12 -13.11
N HIS A 178 -42.34 8.36 -13.58
CA HIS A 178 -43.16 9.31 -12.86
C HIS A 178 -44.04 10.14 -13.78
N VAL A 179 -45.12 10.66 -13.19
CA VAL A 179 -45.98 11.69 -13.81
C VAL A 179 -45.73 13.00 -13.09
N PHE A 180 -45.32 14.03 -13.79
CA PHE A 180 -44.99 15.33 -13.20
C PHE A 180 -46.19 16.29 -13.29
N PHE A 181 -46.51 16.94 -12.19
CA PHE A 181 -47.49 18.02 -12.12
C PHE A 181 -46.77 19.33 -11.76
N SER A 182 -46.91 20.33 -12.61
CA SER A 182 -46.40 21.66 -12.29
C SER A 182 -47.29 22.36 -11.22
N ALA A 183 -46.76 23.39 -10.55
CA ALA A 183 -47.47 24.07 -9.45
C ALA A 183 -48.86 24.56 -9.84
N ASN A 184 -49.02 25.01 -11.08
CA ASN A 184 -50.32 25.45 -11.64
C ASN A 184 -51.30 24.30 -11.96
N GLN A 185 -50.83 23.08 -11.94
CA GLN A 185 -51.61 21.84 -12.16
C GLN A 185 -51.82 21.04 -10.86
N ALA A 186 -51.34 21.51 -9.72
CA ALA A 186 -51.43 20.81 -8.44
C ALA A 186 -52.87 20.43 -8.08
N ALA A 187 -53.83 21.26 -8.38
CA ALA A 187 -55.26 20.99 -8.15
C ALA A 187 -55.83 19.79 -8.95
N LYS A 188 -55.17 19.40 -10.06
CA LYS A 188 -55.57 18.24 -10.86
C LYS A 188 -54.95 16.92 -10.39
N MET A 189 -53.96 16.99 -9.54
CA MET A 189 -53.18 15.81 -9.08
C MET A 189 -54.03 14.74 -8.39
N PRO A 190 -54.93 15.11 -7.44
CA PRO A 190 -55.72 14.07 -6.77
C PRO A 190 -56.64 13.28 -7.72
N SER A 191 -57.31 13.99 -8.68
CA SER A 191 -58.17 13.35 -9.65
C SER A 191 -57.38 12.50 -10.67
N ALA A 192 -56.19 12.93 -11.03
CA ALA A 192 -55.29 12.16 -11.89
C ALA A 192 -54.78 10.86 -11.20
N ILE A 193 -54.41 10.95 -9.93
CA ILE A 193 -54.01 9.79 -9.15
C ILE A 193 -55.14 8.78 -9.04
N ALA A 194 -56.35 9.25 -8.66
CA ALA A 194 -57.52 8.37 -8.59
C ALA A 194 -57.76 7.66 -9.95
N LYS A 195 -57.72 8.40 -11.06
CA LYS A 195 -57.89 7.85 -12.38
C LYS A 195 -56.83 6.81 -12.77
N ILE A 196 -55.57 7.05 -12.42
CA ILE A 196 -54.45 6.10 -12.67
C ILE A 196 -54.69 4.83 -11.89
N SER A 197 -55.05 4.93 -10.59
CA SER A 197 -55.28 3.79 -9.70
C SER A 197 -56.52 2.97 -10.07
N ASP A 198 -57.65 3.63 -10.40
CA ASP A 198 -58.94 2.99 -10.64
C ASP A 198 -59.00 2.30 -12.04
N GLU A 199 -58.36 2.89 -13.03
CA GLU A 199 -58.38 2.41 -14.42
C GLU A 199 -57.14 1.55 -14.79
N ASP A 200 -56.20 1.32 -13.87
CA ASP A 200 -54.91 0.60 -14.11
C ASP A 200 -54.24 1.07 -15.41
N LEU A 201 -54.11 2.39 -15.55
CA LEU A 201 -53.65 3.00 -16.80
C LEU A 201 -52.17 2.68 -17.08
N ASP A 202 -51.88 2.34 -18.32
CA ASP A 202 -50.51 2.27 -18.79
C ASP A 202 -49.78 3.60 -18.54
N ILE A 203 -48.51 3.53 -18.14
CA ILE A 203 -47.67 4.69 -17.80
C ILE A 203 -47.60 5.72 -18.95
N GLN A 204 -47.68 5.27 -20.22
CA GLN A 204 -47.70 6.18 -21.39
C GLN A 204 -48.97 7.02 -21.47
N VAL A 205 -50.08 6.44 -21.01
CA VAL A 205 -51.37 7.13 -20.93
C VAL A 205 -51.37 8.04 -19.69
N ALA A 206 -50.89 7.54 -18.54
CA ALA A 206 -50.80 8.29 -17.30
C ALA A 206 -49.97 9.59 -17.46
N ARG A 207 -48.87 9.54 -18.20
CA ARG A 207 -48.03 10.72 -18.49
C ARG A 207 -48.75 11.87 -19.17
N LYS A 208 -49.78 11.60 -19.97
CA LYS A 208 -50.59 12.61 -20.64
C LYS A 208 -51.45 13.41 -19.66
N LEU A 209 -51.67 12.92 -18.46
CA LEU A 209 -52.41 13.64 -17.40
C LEU A 209 -51.54 14.72 -16.70
N GLY A 210 -50.22 14.61 -16.79
CA GLY A 210 -49.25 15.52 -16.19
C GLY A 210 -48.69 16.55 -17.17
N ALA A 211 -47.66 17.25 -16.73
CA ALA A 211 -46.85 18.19 -17.51
C ALA A 211 -45.55 17.55 -18.02
N PRO A 212 -44.96 18.06 -19.09
CA PRO A 212 -43.63 17.66 -19.53
C PRO A 212 -42.59 17.91 -18.41
N PHE A 213 -41.66 16.97 -18.20
CA PHE A 213 -40.54 17.13 -17.30
C PHE A 213 -39.23 17.15 -18.10
N LEU A 214 -38.39 18.16 -17.84
CA LEU A 214 -37.20 18.46 -18.65
C LEU A 214 -36.22 17.30 -18.75
N GLN A 215 -36.01 16.57 -17.62
CA GLN A 215 -35.10 15.42 -17.55
C GLN A 215 -35.77 14.10 -18.00
N GLY A 216 -36.98 14.13 -18.53
CA GLY A 216 -37.74 12.94 -18.94
C GLY A 216 -38.53 12.31 -17.77
N HIS A 217 -39.23 11.24 -18.10
CA HIS A 217 -40.18 10.60 -17.16
C HIS A 217 -39.70 9.23 -16.63
N ARG A 218 -38.58 8.70 -17.16
CA ARG A 218 -38.05 7.40 -16.81
C ARG A 218 -36.62 7.53 -16.30
N PHE A 219 -36.38 7.04 -15.13
CA PHE A 219 -35.07 7.02 -14.46
C PHE A 219 -34.69 5.57 -14.18
N LEU A 220 -33.50 5.16 -14.60
CA LEU A 220 -32.98 3.80 -14.41
C LEU A 220 -31.70 3.83 -13.62
N ARG A 221 -31.62 2.99 -12.57
CA ARG A 221 -30.43 2.76 -11.75
C ARG A 221 -29.77 4.06 -11.24
N GLN A 222 -30.58 5.00 -10.78
CA GLN A 222 -30.10 6.28 -10.27
C GLN A 222 -29.71 6.18 -8.79
N SER A 223 -28.54 6.72 -8.44
CA SER A 223 -28.13 6.82 -7.05
C SER A 223 -28.91 7.92 -6.30
N PRO A 224 -28.99 7.86 -4.96
CA PRO A 224 -29.62 8.93 -4.16
C PRO A 224 -29.08 10.32 -4.45
N SER A 225 -27.76 10.43 -4.69
CA SER A 225 -27.11 11.71 -5.00
C SER A 225 -27.49 12.25 -6.38
N GLN A 226 -27.70 11.39 -7.36
CA GLN A 226 -28.19 11.78 -8.68
C GLN A 226 -29.64 12.26 -8.62
N LEU A 227 -30.48 11.52 -7.89
CA LEU A 227 -31.88 11.90 -7.71
C LEU A 227 -32.05 13.19 -6.91
N ALA A 228 -31.24 13.40 -5.88
CA ALA A 228 -31.28 14.63 -5.09
C ALA A 228 -30.96 15.88 -5.91
N ARG A 229 -30.15 15.78 -6.95
CA ARG A 229 -29.87 16.89 -7.88
C ARG A 229 -31.06 17.24 -8.77
N ASN A 230 -31.87 16.27 -9.14
CA ASN A 230 -33.00 16.44 -10.05
C ASN A 230 -34.31 16.75 -9.32
N PHE A 231 -34.52 16.15 -8.15
CA PHE A 231 -35.79 16.17 -7.42
C PHE A 231 -35.70 16.77 -6.01
N GLY A 232 -34.49 17.04 -5.52
CA GLY A 232 -34.26 17.50 -4.15
C GLY A 232 -34.16 16.35 -3.13
N ARG A 233 -33.64 16.66 -1.93
CA ARG A 233 -33.41 15.67 -0.86
C ARG A 233 -34.68 15.05 -0.33
N HIS A 234 -35.73 15.87 -0.12
CA HIS A 234 -37.01 15.37 0.38
C HIS A 234 -37.65 14.30 -0.47
N PHE A 235 -37.50 14.40 -1.80
CA PHE A 235 -37.98 13.36 -2.72
C PHE A 235 -37.23 12.04 -2.48
N VAL A 236 -35.92 12.10 -2.33
CA VAL A 236 -35.10 10.90 -2.10
C VAL A 236 -35.41 10.24 -0.74
N GLU A 237 -35.64 11.06 0.28
CA GLU A 237 -36.04 10.58 1.62
C GLU A 237 -37.41 9.89 1.55
N ALA A 238 -38.39 10.49 0.88
CA ALA A 238 -39.71 9.89 0.67
C ALA A 238 -39.62 8.57 -0.12
N LEU A 239 -38.82 8.55 -1.21
CA LEU A 239 -38.61 7.36 -2.01
C LEU A 239 -37.93 6.23 -1.23
N ALA A 240 -37.02 6.57 -0.30
CA ALA A 240 -36.33 5.59 0.54
C ALA A 240 -37.25 4.98 1.63
N MET A 241 -38.33 5.68 2.02
CA MET A 241 -39.33 5.19 2.98
C MET A 241 -40.36 4.26 2.31
N GLU A 242 -40.50 4.31 0.99
CA GLU A 242 -41.40 3.44 0.24
C GLU A 242 -40.86 2.01 0.24
N LYS A 243 -41.54 1.10 0.95
CA LYS A 243 -41.09 -0.30 1.12
C LYS A 243 -41.53 -1.23 0.01
N GLU A 244 -42.59 -0.87 -0.71
CA GLU A 244 -43.10 -1.67 -1.83
C GLU A 244 -43.08 -0.85 -3.10
N PRO A 245 -42.57 -1.42 -4.22
CA PRO A 245 -42.71 -0.76 -5.51
C PRO A 245 -44.22 -0.63 -5.81
N ALA A 246 -44.69 0.59 -5.99
CA ALA A 246 -46.05 0.81 -6.49
C ALA A 246 -46.16 0.02 -7.80
N LYS A 247 -47.03 -0.98 -7.83
CA LYS A 247 -47.45 -1.62 -9.08
C LYS A 247 -48.31 -0.58 -9.82
N LEU A 248 -47.79 -0.09 -10.92
CA LEU A 248 -48.60 0.55 -11.96
C LEU A 248 -49.23 -0.53 -12.81
#